data_8f9a5f2432c8736a449b6a07bfc891df
#
_entry.id   8f9a5f2432c8736a449b6a07bfc891df
#
_cell.length_a   1.000
_cell.length_b   1.000
_cell.length_c   1.000
_cell.angle_alpha   90.00
_cell.angle_beta   90.00
_cell.angle_gamma   90.00
#
_symmetry.space_group_name_H-M   'P 1'
#
loop_
_entity.id
_entity.type
_entity.pdbx_description
1 polymer ?
#
loop_
_entity_poly.entity_id
_entity_poly.type
_entity_poly.pdbx_seq_one_letter_code
_entity_poly.pdbx_strand_id
1 'polypeptide(L)'
;MVHPSHVIRGRTTQLLQGKRILVGVSGSIAAIEVPRIIRELIRHGADVRTVMSGEATRLVSPEALEFASGHPPVVQLTGNVEHVTLLGPGEGQADLYLVAPATANTLSKIAHGIDDTPVTSCASVALGGGVPMLVAPAMHSLMGVNPAVRENLAKLKGWGVGIIAGTAVEGEEKIASPEEIAAAVLHRVAAGPWAGKEVVVIGGAARESIDAVRSVTNESSGMSAVAIANQAYYRGARVVLWAGSLQVPVPSWIPVEPWRGVEELLSLAHHRRAELARAAAVIVPAALSDFTLERRPGKIPSREHETLTLTLQRAPKVLPELRRLAPRPARLVAFKLDTGRSATELESLGHALAEETGADWVVANDAATMGRPETNALVLPPAGPRRWIRGPKAEFAGKLLDDIGRELSNLTAEVPRNVARPRRRPPRRRTARRAHPRVGA
;
A
#
# COMPACT_ATOMS: atom_id res chain seq x y z
N MET A 1 9.27 22.31 27.71
CA MET A 1 8.73 22.42 26.34
C MET A 1 8.80 21.03 25.68
N VAL A 2 7.75 20.62 24.96
CA VAL A 2 7.76 19.36 24.21
C VAL A 2 8.48 19.62 22.89
N HIS A 3 9.39 18.72 22.47
CA HIS A 3 10.12 18.86 21.22
C HIS A 3 9.16 18.90 20.01
N PRO A 4 9.38 19.73 18.97
CA PRO A 4 8.47 19.88 17.82
C PRO A 4 8.15 18.57 17.07
N SER A 5 9.06 17.59 17.06
CA SER A 5 8.80 16.27 16.48
C SER A 5 7.68 15.50 17.20
N HIS A 6 7.57 15.66 18.52
CA HIS A 6 6.49 15.03 19.29
C HIS A 6 5.12 15.64 19.01
N VAL A 7 5.07 16.95 18.67
CA VAL A 7 3.80 17.65 18.37
C VAL A 7 3.14 17.14 17.10
N ILE A 8 3.93 16.68 16.12
CA ILE A 8 3.41 16.19 14.83
C ILE A 8 3.19 14.68 14.80
N ARG A 9 3.63 13.95 15.83
CA ARG A 9 3.56 12.48 15.88
C ARG A 9 2.12 11.99 15.76
N GLY A 10 1.89 11.10 14.78
CA GLY A 10 0.59 10.47 14.58
C GLY A 10 -0.52 11.38 14.04
N ARG A 11 -0.20 12.58 13.52
CA ARG A 11 -1.21 13.51 12.99
C ARG A 11 -1.86 13.06 11.68
N THR A 12 -1.13 12.32 10.84
CA THR A 12 -1.66 11.78 9.57
C THR A 12 -2.31 10.43 9.81
N THR A 13 -1.58 9.49 10.40
CA THR A 13 -2.10 8.19 10.88
C THR A 13 -1.28 7.73 12.09
N GLN A 14 -1.74 6.69 12.77
CA GLN A 14 -1.01 6.05 13.87
C GLN A 14 -0.47 4.66 13.46
N LEU A 15 -0.38 4.37 12.16
CA LEU A 15 0.00 3.05 11.66
C LEU A 15 1.46 2.66 11.95
N LEU A 16 2.32 3.66 12.23
CA LEU A 16 3.70 3.45 12.69
C LEU A 16 3.86 3.67 14.20
N GLN A 17 2.78 3.76 14.95
CA GLN A 17 2.87 3.90 16.41
C GLN A 17 3.58 2.69 17.04
N GLY A 18 4.59 2.97 17.87
CA GLY A 18 5.43 1.94 18.47
C GLY A 18 6.48 1.34 17.53
N LYS A 19 6.53 1.78 16.26
CA LYS A 19 7.53 1.36 15.29
C LYS A 19 8.75 2.26 15.34
N ARG A 20 9.93 1.65 15.38
CA ARG A 20 11.24 2.32 15.30
C ARG A 20 11.80 2.17 13.90
N ILE A 21 12.06 3.30 13.24
CA ILE A 21 12.63 3.34 11.89
C ILE A 21 14.04 3.95 11.99
N LEU A 22 15.05 3.21 11.55
CA LEU A 22 16.40 3.75 11.39
C LEU A 22 16.56 4.27 9.96
N VAL A 23 17.00 5.53 9.81
CA VAL A 23 17.24 6.16 8.50
C VAL A 23 18.75 6.35 8.32
N GLY A 24 19.31 5.66 7.33
CA GLY A 24 20.70 5.81 6.88
C GLY A 24 20.79 6.86 5.79
N VAL A 25 21.63 7.87 6.00
CA VAL A 25 21.78 9.02 5.08
C VAL A 25 23.15 8.97 4.41
N SER A 26 23.17 8.77 3.08
CA SER A 26 24.42 8.78 2.30
C SER A 26 24.63 10.12 1.56
N GLY A 27 25.84 10.33 1.06
CA GLY A 27 26.30 11.60 0.47
C GLY A 27 25.73 11.88 -0.93
N SER A 28 24.46 12.18 -1.03
CA SER A 28 23.80 12.71 -2.22
C SER A 28 23.18 14.06 -1.92
N ILE A 29 23.10 14.95 -2.90
CA ILE A 29 22.40 16.24 -2.75
C ILE A 29 20.94 16.06 -2.27
N ALA A 30 20.34 14.93 -2.59
CA ALA A 30 19.00 14.56 -2.08
C ALA A 30 18.93 14.40 -0.55
N ALA A 31 20.07 14.43 0.18
CA ALA A 31 20.10 14.44 1.64
C ALA A 31 19.38 15.65 2.25
N ILE A 32 19.22 16.75 1.50
CA ILE A 32 18.43 17.93 1.92
C ILE A 32 16.94 17.62 2.12
N GLU A 33 16.41 16.55 1.51
CA GLU A 33 15.01 16.12 1.68
C GLU A 33 14.80 15.25 2.95
N VAL A 34 15.87 14.75 3.56
CA VAL A 34 15.79 13.81 4.70
C VAL A 34 15.02 14.38 5.90
N PRO A 35 15.18 15.66 6.29
CA PRO A 35 14.36 16.23 7.35
C PRO A 35 12.85 16.14 7.06
N ARG A 36 12.43 16.28 5.80
CA ARG A 36 11.02 16.14 5.40
C ARG A 36 10.57 14.68 5.46
N ILE A 37 11.41 13.74 4.99
CA ILE A 37 11.15 12.30 5.09
C ILE A 37 10.97 11.88 6.55
N ILE A 38 11.88 12.28 7.44
CA ILE A 38 11.79 11.99 8.88
C ILE A 38 10.46 12.50 9.45
N ARG A 39 10.11 13.76 9.17
CA ARG A 39 8.89 14.37 9.68
C ARG A 39 7.63 13.69 9.14
N GLU A 40 7.65 13.20 7.90
CA GLU A 40 6.54 12.45 7.33
C GLU A 40 6.36 11.10 8.04
N LEU A 41 7.42 10.35 8.28
CA LEU A 41 7.38 9.11 9.07
C LEU A 41 6.83 9.36 10.50
N ILE A 42 7.24 10.46 11.14
CA ILE A 42 6.74 10.84 12.47
C ILE A 42 5.25 11.20 12.42
N ARG A 43 4.76 11.86 11.38
CA ARG A 43 3.31 12.11 11.21
C ARG A 43 2.48 10.82 11.13
N HIS A 44 3.10 9.73 10.71
CA HIS A 44 2.49 8.40 10.74
C HIS A 44 2.70 7.64 12.06
N GLY A 45 3.40 8.23 13.04
CA GLY A 45 3.55 7.70 14.40
C GLY A 45 4.92 7.11 14.73
N ALA A 46 5.86 7.05 13.77
CA ALA A 46 7.17 6.42 13.96
C ALA A 46 8.02 7.09 15.05
N ASP A 47 8.87 6.29 15.72
CA ASP A 47 10.10 6.75 16.36
C ASP A 47 11.24 6.64 15.36
N VAL A 48 11.85 7.78 14.98
CA VAL A 48 12.86 7.81 13.92
C VAL A 48 14.23 8.10 14.52
N ARG A 49 15.20 7.22 14.21
CA ARG A 49 16.62 7.40 14.48
C ARG A 49 17.38 7.57 13.18
N THR A 50 18.54 8.21 13.22
CA THR A 50 19.33 8.50 12.02
C THR A 50 20.78 8.11 12.18
N VAL A 51 21.37 7.65 11.07
CA VAL A 51 22.80 7.38 10.93
C VAL A 51 23.30 8.01 9.64
N MET A 52 24.46 8.65 9.64
CA MET A 52 24.97 9.43 8.52
C MET A 52 26.34 8.94 8.08
N SER A 53 26.59 8.96 6.78
CA SER A 53 27.97 8.89 6.28
C SER A 53 28.67 10.25 6.43
N GLY A 54 30.02 10.25 6.44
CA GLY A 54 30.79 11.50 6.53
C GLY A 54 30.50 12.46 5.37
N GLU A 55 30.22 11.95 4.17
CA GLU A 55 29.84 12.79 3.02
C GLU A 55 28.44 13.43 3.20
N ALA A 56 27.53 12.73 3.87
CA ALA A 56 26.19 13.26 4.13
C ALA A 56 26.23 14.47 5.07
N THR A 57 27.12 14.50 6.06
CA THR A 57 27.26 15.63 7.01
C THR A 57 27.70 16.94 6.35
N ARG A 58 28.25 16.87 5.13
CA ARG A 58 28.64 18.04 4.32
C ARG A 58 27.46 18.63 3.54
N LEU A 59 26.35 17.90 3.41
CA LEU A 59 25.18 18.28 2.61
C LEU A 59 23.99 18.65 3.48
N VAL A 60 23.82 17.98 4.60
CA VAL A 60 22.79 18.28 5.62
C VAL A 60 23.45 18.18 6.99
N SER A 61 23.20 19.18 7.86
CA SER A 61 23.86 19.17 9.17
C SER A 61 23.23 18.10 10.09
N PRO A 62 24.03 17.49 10.99
CA PRO A 62 23.52 16.61 12.03
C PRO A 62 22.40 17.25 12.87
N GLU A 63 22.51 18.55 13.19
CA GLU A 63 21.53 19.30 13.98
C GLU A 63 20.18 19.40 13.26
N ALA A 64 20.17 19.49 11.93
CA ALA A 64 18.93 19.50 11.15
C ALA A 64 18.17 18.16 11.27
N LEU A 65 18.89 17.03 11.29
CA LEU A 65 18.31 15.71 11.49
C LEU A 65 17.88 15.47 12.94
N GLU A 66 18.66 15.97 13.92
CA GLU A 66 18.29 15.97 15.32
C GLU A 66 17.00 16.76 15.55
N PHE A 67 16.89 17.97 14.99
CA PHE A 67 15.66 18.76 15.06
C PHE A 67 14.47 18.06 14.38
N ALA A 68 14.68 17.38 13.27
CA ALA A 68 13.60 16.67 12.57
C ALA A 68 13.10 15.45 13.34
N SER A 69 14.01 14.65 13.91
CA SER A 69 13.71 13.38 14.58
C SER A 69 13.47 13.52 16.10
N GLY A 70 14.11 14.48 16.74
CA GLY A 70 14.18 14.60 18.20
C GLY A 70 15.31 13.77 18.83
N HIS A 71 16.21 13.22 17.99
CA HIS A 71 17.32 12.38 18.42
C HIS A 71 18.60 12.73 17.67
N PRO A 72 19.76 12.81 18.36
CA PRO A 72 21.04 13.06 17.69
C PRO A 72 21.36 11.91 16.70
N PRO A 73 21.83 12.23 15.50
CA PRO A 73 22.26 11.23 14.53
C PRO A 73 23.60 10.58 14.92
N VAL A 74 23.75 9.31 14.58
CA VAL A 74 25.05 8.63 14.66
C VAL A 74 25.88 9.02 13.44
N VAL A 75 26.93 9.77 13.63
CA VAL A 75 27.85 10.23 12.56
C VAL A 75 29.16 9.44 12.52
N GLN A 76 29.49 8.75 13.60
CA GLN A 76 30.66 7.89 13.74
C GLN A 76 30.33 6.72 14.65
N LEU A 77 30.83 5.53 14.30
CA LEU A 77 30.73 4.37 15.20
C LEU A 77 31.81 4.48 16.29
N THR A 78 31.41 4.13 17.50
CA THR A 78 32.26 4.19 18.69
C THR A 78 32.33 2.83 19.38
N GLY A 79 32.97 2.78 20.54
CA GLY A 79 32.96 1.60 21.40
C GLY A 79 31.56 1.19 21.93
N ASN A 80 30.52 2.02 21.69
CA ASN A 80 29.13 1.69 22.05
C ASN A 80 28.44 0.77 21.02
N VAL A 81 29.13 0.40 19.92
CA VAL A 81 28.67 -0.51 18.87
C VAL A 81 27.28 -0.17 18.35
N GLU A 82 27.04 1.10 18.03
CA GLU A 82 25.73 1.70 17.74
C GLU A 82 24.98 0.94 16.64
N HIS A 83 25.67 0.42 15.62
CA HIS A 83 25.10 -0.39 14.55
C HIS A 83 24.46 -1.68 15.07
N VAL A 84 25.05 -2.32 16.07
CA VAL A 84 24.50 -3.52 16.73
C VAL A 84 23.36 -3.14 17.68
N THR A 85 23.53 -2.06 18.45
CA THR A 85 22.49 -1.58 19.38
C THR A 85 21.19 -1.19 18.67
N LEU A 86 21.31 -0.59 17.47
CA LEU A 86 20.16 -0.10 16.68
C LEU A 86 19.48 -1.17 15.84
N LEU A 87 20.19 -2.24 15.45
CA LEU A 87 19.69 -3.22 14.47
C LEU A 87 19.86 -4.68 14.93
N GLY A 88 20.69 -4.95 15.93
CA GLY A 88 20.80 -6.26 16.52
C GLY A 88 19.61 -6.61 17.42
N PRO A 89 19.46 -7.90 17.80
CA PRO A 89 18.39 -8.33 18.69
C PRO A 89 18.42 -7.61 20.05
N GLY A 90 17.30 -7.05 20.50
CA GLY A 90 17.18 -6.35 21.78
C GLY A 90 16.12 -5.25 21.76
N GLU A 91 15.92 -4.60 22.92
CA GLU A 91 14.93 -3.53 23.08
C GLU A 91 15.19 -2.31 22.17
N GLY A 92 16.46 -2.13 21.71
CA GLY A 92 16.88 -1.05 20.82
C GLY A 92 16.59 -1.28 19.35
N GLN A 93 16.28 -2.53 18.95
CA GLN A 93 16.19 -2.92 17.55
C GLN A 93 15.15 -2.12 16.77
N ALA A 94 15.55 -1.62 15.59
CA ALA A 94 14.64 -0.99 14.65
C ALA A 94 13.77 -2.04 13.93
N ASP A 95 12.50 -1.69 13.66
CA ASP A 95 11.58 -2.50 12.88
C ASP A 95 11.90 -2.47 11.39
N LEU A 96 12.63 -1.44 10.93
CA LEU A 96 13.05 -1.29 9.55
C LEU A 96 14.28 -0.38 9.43
N TYR A 97 15.18 -0.73 8.52
CA TYR A 97 16.29 0.12 8.11
C TYR A 97 16.02 0.72 6.72
N LEU A 98 15.91 2.04 6.65
CA LEU A 98 15.70 2.81 5.42
C LEU A 98 17.01 3.53 5.06
N VAL A 99 17.59 3.26 3.89
CA VAL A 99 18.71 4.08 3.35
C VAL A 99 18.14 5.09 2.36
N ALA A 100 18.08 6.34 2.78
CA ALA A 100 17.51 7.45 2.01
C ALA A 100 18.29 8.76 2.29
N PRO A 101 18.95 9.34 1.26
CA PRO A 101 19.17 8.80 -0.07
C PRO A 101 20.18 7.65 -0.09
N ALA A 102 20.09 6.76 -1.09
CA ALA A 102 21.06 5.72 -1.35
C ALA A 102 21.84 6.02 -2.65
N THR A 103 23.12 6.43 -2.53
CA THR A 103 23.98 6.66 -3.70
C THR A 103 24.38 5.35 -4.37
N ALA A 104 24.79 5.40 -5.65
CA ALA A 104 25.36 4.25 -6.35
C ALA A 104 26.52 3.61 -5.57
N ASN A 105 27.40 4.43 -4.97
CA ASN A 105 28.50 3.97 -4.13
C ASN A 105 27.99 3.18 -2.91
N THR A 106 27.02 3.74 -2.17
CA THR A 106 26.44 3.09 -0.98
C THR A 106 25.75 1.78 -1.35
N LEU A 107 24.95 1.76 -2.42
CA LEU A 107 24.29 0.55 -2.92
C LEU A 107 25.29 -0.54 -3.30
N SER A 108 26.38 -0.15 -4.00
CA SER A 108 27.43 -1.08 -4.40
C SER A 108 28.18 -1.65 -3.19
N LYS A 109 28.50 -0.82 -2.20
CA LYS A 109 29.14 -1.28 -0.96
C LYS A 109 28.26 -2.27 -0.20
N ILE A 110 26.99 -1.97 -0.01
CA ILE A 110 26.03 -2.86 0.66
C ILE A 110 25.94 -4.19 -0.10
N ALA A 111 25.83 -4.17 -1.44
CA ALA A 111 25.75 -5.37 -2.27
C ALA A 111 27.02 -6.25 -2.22
N HIS A 112 28.16 -5.72 -1.81
CA HIS A 112 29.44 -6.42 -1.70
C HIS A 112 29.92 -6.62 -0.26
N GLY A 113 29.10 -6.25 0.75
CA GLY A 113 29.45 -6.40 2.17
C GLY A 113 30.62 -5.50 2.61
N ILE A 114 30.80 -4.35 1.96
CA ILE A 114 31.78 -3.34 2.36
C ILE A 114 31.17 -2.42 3.41
N ASP A 115 31.67 -2.48 4.62
CA ASP A 115 31.10 -1.75 5.75
C ASP A 115 32.10 -0.74 6.37
N ASP A 116 32.48 0.24 5.55
CA ASP A 116 33.45 1.29 5.85
C ASP A 116 32.83 2.62 6.30
N THR A 117 31.50 2.66 6.46
CA THR A 117 30.76 3.83 6.97
C THR A 117 29.70 3.40 7.97
N PRO A 118 29.26 4.29 8.89
CA PRO A 118 28.14 3.95 9.79
C PRO A 118 26.89 3.43 9.06
N VAL A 119 26.61 3.97 7.86
CA VAL A 119 25.46 3.56 7.04
C VAL A 119 25.63 2.13 6.52
N THR A 120 26.80 1.77 6.02
CA THR A 120 27.07 0.43 5.46
C THR A 120 27.23 -0.62 6.56
N SER A 121 27.83 -0.28 7.70
CA SER A 121 27.88 -1.18 8.86
C SER A 121 26.49 -1.48 9.42
N CYS A 122 25.61 -0.48 9.47
CA CYS A 122 24.21 -0.68 9.79
C CYS A 122 23.52 -1.62 8.79
N ALA A 123 23.81 -1.49 7.49
CA ALA A 123 23.24 -2.38 6.45
C ALA A 123 23.71 -3.83 6.62
N SER A 124 25.00 -4.06 6.94
CA SER A 124 25.54 -5.39 7.24
C SER A 124 24.78 -6.06 8.41
N VAL A 125 24.56 -5.32 9.49
CA VAL A 125 23.81 -5.84 10.66
C VAL A 125 22.33 -6.08 10.31
N ALA A 126 21.69 -5.16 9.59
CA ALA A 126 20.28 -5.30 9.18
C ALA A 126 20.08 -6.57 8.34
N LEU A 127 20.91 -6.77 7.32
CA LEU A 127 20.85 -7.95 6.45
C LEU A 127 21.16 -9.25 7.20
N GLY A 128 22.19 -9.25 8.04
CA GLY A 128 22.58 -10.42 8.86
C GLY A 128 21.53 -10.76 9.94
N GLY A 129 20.90 -9.74 10.52
CA GLY A 129 19.87 -9.87 11.56
C GLY A 129 18.44 -10.07 11.04
N GLY A 130 18.24 -10.03 9.73
CA GLY A 130 16.89 -10.17 9.11
C GLY A 130 15.97 -8.98 9.35
N VAL A 131 16.51 -7.80 9.70
CA VAL A 131 15.74 -6.57 9.81
C VAL A 131 15.30 -6.12 8.40
N PRO A 132 14.00 -5.86 8.16
CA PRO A 132 13.53 -5.38 6.88
C PRO A 132 14.29 -4.14 6.41
N MET A 133 14.73 -4.13 5.15
CA MET A 133 15.50 -3.02 4.60
C MET A 133 14.82 -2.45 3.36
N LEU A 134 14.83 -1.12 3.26
CA LEU A 134 14.42 -0.34 2.09
C LEU A 134 15.55 0.59 1.68
N VAL A 135 15.69 0.81 0.38
CA VAL A 135 16.62 1.80 -0.17
C VAL A 135 15.90 2.73 -1.13
N ALA A 136 16.18 4.03 -1.05
CA ALA A 136 15.69 5.05 -1.97
C ALA A 136 16.89 5.56 -2.80
N PRO A 137 17.12 5.00 -4.01
CA PRO A 137 18.22 5.42 -4.88
C PRO A 137 18.10 6.91 -5.24
N ALA A 138 19.26 7.59 -5.26
CA ALA A 138 19.35 8.99 -5.65
C ALA A 138 20.69 9.19 -6.37
N MET A 139 20.66 9.22 -7.70
CA MET A 139 21.84 9.32 -8.57
C MET A 139 21.44 9.85 -9.95
N HIS A 140 22.43 10.34 -10.71
CA HIS A 140 22.20 10.71 -12.09
C HIS A 140 21.77 9.48 -12.93
N SER A 141 20.87 9.68 -13.90
CA SER A 141 20.31 8.60 -14.75
C SER A 141 21.39 7.73 -15.41
N LEU A 142 22.50 8.34 -15.87
CA LEU A 142 23.63 7.61 -16.44
C LEU A 142 24.31 6.65 -15.44
N MET A 143 24.28 6.98 -14.14
CA MET A 143 24.75 6.06 -13.11
C MET A 143 23.77 4.92 -12.88
N GLY A 144 22.47 5.20 -12.94
CA GLY A 144 21.41 4.21 -12.80
C GLY A 144 21.39 3.15 -13.90
N VAL A 145 21.84 3.51 -15.12
CA VAL A 145 21.95 2.55 -16.25
C VAL A 145 23.30 1.83 -16.28
N ASN A 146 24.26 2.17 -15.42
CA ASN A 146 25.53 1.46 -15.31
C ASN A 146 25.29 -0.04 -15.02
N PRO A 147 25.86 -0.98 -15.81
CA PRO A 147 25.64 -2.41 -15.63
C PRO A 147 25.90 -2.91 -14.21
N ALA A 148 27.00 -2.46 -13.57
CA ALA A 148 27.34 -2.85 -12.20
C ALA A 148 26.31 -2.35 -11.18
N VAL A 149 25.77 -1.13 -11.35
CA VAL A 149 24.74 -0.59 -10.46
C VAL A 149 23.43 -1.39 -10.61
N ARG A 150 23.04 -1.72 -11.84
CA ARG A 150 21.86 -2.57 -12.11
C ARG A 150 22.01 -3.96 -11.51
N GLU A 151 23.17 -4.58 -11.66
CA GLU A 151 23.47 -5.88 -11.06
C GLU A 151 23.39 -5.81 -9.52
N ASN A 152 23.97 -4.77 -8.91
CA ASN A 152 23.91 -4.57 -7.47
C ASN A 152 22.49 -4.35 -6.96
N LEU A 153 21.66 -3.57 -7.65
CA LEU A 153 20.23 -3.41 -7.32
C LEU A 153 19.48 -4.74 -7.43
N ALA A 154 19.72 -5.52 -8.50
CA ALA A 154 19.11 -6.85 -8.66
C ALA A 154 19.53 -7.81 -7.54
N LYS A 155 20.81 -7.80 -7.13
CA LYS A 155 21.35 -8.58 -6.02
C LYS A 155 20.69 -8.20 -4.69
N LEU A 156 20.59 -6.92 -4.37
CA LEU A 156 19.91 -6.42 -3.18
C LEU A 156 18.43 -6.83 -3.17
N LYS A 157 17.73 -6.69 -4.30
CA LYS A 157 16.35 -7.14 -4.46
C LYS A 157 16.21 -8.65 -4.23
N GLY A 158 17.16 -9.45 -4.71
CA GLY A 158 17.23 -10.89 -4.48
C GLY A 158 17.39 -11.27 -3.00
N TRP A 159 17.98 -10.39 -2.18
CA TRP A 159 18.09 -10.55 -0.72
C TRP A 159 16.86 -10.03 0.04
N GLY A 160 15.83 -9.55 -0.67
CA GLY A 160 14.60 -9.04 -0.07
C GLY A 160 14.64 -7.56 0.33
N VAL A 161 15.69 -6.82 -0.09
CA VAL A 161 15.74 -5.37 0.06
C VAL A 161 14.73 -4.73 -0.89
N GLY A 162 13.85 -3.88 -0.35
CA GLY A 162 12.89 -3.13 -1.17
C GLY A 162 13.56 -1.92 -1.79
N ILE A 163 13.30 -1.70 -3.09
CA ILE A 163 13.80 -0.55 -3.83
C ILE A 163 12.64 0.44 -4.02
N ILE A 164 12.79 1.66 -3.51
CA ILE A 164 11.82 2.74 -3.69
C ILE A 164 12.29 3.56 -4.88
N ALA A 165 11.69 3.32 -6.05
CA ALA A 165 12.04 4.05 -7.26
C ALA A 165 11.62 5.52 -7.14
N GLY A 166 12.50 6.42 -7.48
CA GLY A 166 12.18 7.82 -7.66
C GLY A 166 11.58 8.10 -9.04
N THR A 167 11.13 9.32 -9.24
CA THR A 167 10.66 9.81 -10.55
C THR A 167 11.80 10.42 -11.34
N ALA A 168 11.94 10.03 -12.61
CA ALA A 168 12.87 10.71 -13.53
C ALA A 168 12.26 12.06 -13.93
N VAL A 169 12.94 13.17 -13.57
CA VAL A 169 12.57 14.53 -13.96
C VAL A 169 13.82 15.16 -14.60
N GLU A 170 13.66 15.73 -15.80
CA GLU A 170 14.74 16.42 -16.54
C GLU A 170 16.01 15.55 -16.75
N GLY A 171 15.85 14.23 -16.91
CA GLY A 171 16.96 13.29 -17.11
C GLY A 171 17.73 12.89 -15.83
N GLU A 172 17.27 13.35 -14.67
CA GLU A 172 17.79 12.95 -13.36
C GLU A 172 16.82 12.03 -12.63
N GLU A 173 17.31 10.96 -12.06
CA GLU A 173 16.52 10.15 -11.10
C GLU A 173 16.52 10.90 -9.76
N LYS A 174 15.45 11.66 -9.51
CA LYS A 174 15.22 12.27 -8.20
C LYS A 174 14.85 11.19 -7.20
N ILE A 175 15.25 11.38 -5.94
CA ILE A 175 14.78 10.53 -4.85
C ILE A 175 13.24 10.54 -4.82
N ALA A 176 12.64 9.41 -4.47
CA ALA A 176 11.20 9.33 -4.22
C ALA A 176 10.75 10.40 -3.21
N SER A 177 9.55 10.92 -3.38
CA SER A 177 8.98 11.93 -2.48
C SER A 177 8.88 11.42 -1.04
N PRO A 178 8.84 12.31 -0.04
CA PRO A 178 8.64 11.91 1.36
C PRO A 178 7.40 11.04 1.56
N GLU A 179 6.32 11.31 0.81
CA GLU A 179 5.06 10.57 0.83
C GLU A 179 5.22 9.16 0.25
N GLU A 180 5.94 9.00 -0.88
CA GLU A 180 6.26 7.70 -1.48
C GLU A 180 7.11 6.84 -0.56
N ILE A 181 8.14 7.44 0.07
CA ILE A 181 8.99 6.76 1.03
C ILE A 181 8.21 6.34 2.26
N ALA A 182 7.36 7.21 2.82
CA ALA A 182 6.53 6.88 3.96
C ALA A 182 5.52 5.77 3.62
N ALA A 183 4.91 5.81 2.44
CA ALA A 183 4.01 4.77 1.95
C ALA A 183 4.71 3.40 1.86
N ALA A 184 5.93 3.36 1.31
CA ALA A 184 6.73 2.13 1.22
C ALA A 184 7.12 1.59 2.61
N VAL A 185 7.48 2.47 3.56
CA VAL A 185 7.78 2.09 4.95
C VAL A 185 6.53 1.51 5.63
N LEU A 186 5.38 2.21 5.55
CA LEU A 186 4.10 1.75 6.09
C LEU A 186 3.76 0.35 5.57
N HIS A 187 3.80 0.18 4.25
CA HIS A 187 3.51 -1.10 3.60
C HIS A 187 4.45 -2.22 4.08
N ARG A 188 5.75 -1.92 4.21
CA ARG A 188 6.78 -2.92 4.56
C ARG A 188 6.70 -3.39 6.00
N VAL A 189 6.36 -2.51 6.95
CA VAL A 189 6.29 -2.86 8.39
C VAL A 189 4.89 -3.29 8.85
N ALA A 190 3.91 -3.26 7.96
CA ALA A 190 2.55 -3.65 8.28
C ALA A 190 2.49 -5.11 8.73
N ALA A 191 1.83 -5.36 9.84
CA ALA A 191 1.69 -6.70 10.46
C ALA A 191 0.23 -7.01 10.87
N GLY A 192 -0.73 -6.42 10.21
CA GLY A 192 -2.15 -6.60 10.52
C GLY A 192 -2.84 -7.62 9.59
N PRO A 193 -4.16 -7.74 9.68
CA PRO A 193 -4.95 -8.71 8.92
C PRO A 193 -4.88 -8.53 7.40
N TRP A 194 -4.44 -7.35 6.95
CA TRP A 194 -4.30 -7.03 5.54
C TRP A 194 -2.91 -7.34 4.97
N ALA A 195 -1.91 -7.57 5.82
CA ALA A 195 -0.53 -7.79 5.37
C ALA A 195 -0.45 -8.98 4.39
N GLY A 196 0.02 -8.71 3.18
CA GLY A 196 0.15 -9.69 2.09
C GLY A 196 -1.17 -10.14 1.44
N LYS A 197 -2.34 -9.63 1.88
CA LYS A 197 -3.64 -9.95 1.26
C LYS A 197 -3.84 -9.21 -0.05
N GLU A 198 -4.52 -9.84 -1.01
CA GLU A 198 -4.93 -9.20 -2.26
C GLU A 198 -6.25 -8.43 -2.03
N VAL A 199 -6.30 -7.17 -2.46
CA VAL A 199 -7.48 -6.30 -2.35
C VAL A 199 -7.72 -5.63 -3.70
N VAL A 200 -8.92 -5.81 -4.24
CA VAL A 200 -9.37 -5.13 -5.45
C VAL A 200 -10.31 -4.01 -5.03
N VAL A 201 -9.97 -2.77 -5.42
CA VAL A 201 -10.86 -1.61 -5.23
C VAL A 201 -11.37 -1.19 -6.59
N ILE A 202 -12.70 -1.15 -6.77
CA ILE A 202 -13.35 -0.75 -8.02
C ILE A 202 -13.98 0.63 -7.79
N GLY A 203 -13.45 1.66 -8.45
CA GLY A 203 -13.85 3.03 -8.17
C GLY A 203 -13.91 3.96 -9.37
N GLY A 204 -14.32 5.21 -9.13
CA GLY A 204 -14.56 6.19 -10.17
C GLY A 204 -15.99 6.13 -10.72
N ALA A 205 -16.27 6.93 -11.76
CA ALA A 205 -17.55 6.97 -12.43
C ALA A 205 -17.55 6.12 -13.71
N ALA A 206 -18.62 5.40 -13.96
CA ALA A 206 -18.89 4.81 -15.27
C ALA A 206 -19.11 5.92 -16.31
N ARG A 207 -18.64 5.70 -17.53
CA ARG A 207 -18.84 6.59 -18.69
C ARG A 207 -19.37 5.78 -19.84
N GLU A 208 -20.68 5.88 -20.06
CA GLU A 208 -21.36 5.20 -21.16
C GLU A 208 -21.22 6.02 -22.44
N SER A 209 -20.52 5.50 -23.45
CA SER A 209 -20.18 6.24 -24.66
C SER A 209 -21.37 6.41 -25.58
N ILE A 210 -21.76 7.65 -25.89
CA ILE A 210 -22.76 7.97 -26.92
C ILE A 210 -22.16 7.76 -28.32
N ASP A 211 -20.98 8.35 -28.52
CA ASP A 211 -20.22 8.30 -29.78
C ASP A 211 -18.70 8.27 -29.49
N ALA A 212 -17.86 8.53 -30.47
CA ALA A 212 -16.41 8.58 -30.28
C ALA A 212 -15.93 9.71 -29.35
N VAL A 213 -16.78 10.71 -29.05
CA VAL A 213 -16.39 11.95 -28.35
C VAL A 213 -17.22 12.17 -27.09
N ARG A 214 -18.50 11.80 -27.09
CA ARG A 214 -19.46 12.13 -26.04
C ARG A 214 -19.82 10.90 -25.21
N SER A 215 -20.11 11.13 -23.94
CA SER A 215 -20.54 10.08 -23.01
C SER A 215 -21.54 10.61 -21.98
N VAL A 216 -22.38 9.71 -21.45
CA VAL A 216 -23.16 9.94 -20.22
C VAL A 216 -22.35 9.38 -19.06
N THR A 217 -22.32 10.10 -17.93
CA THR A 217 -21.54 9.71 -16.76
C THR A 217 -22.22 10.15 -15.47
N ASN A 218 -21.91 9.51 -14.37
CA ASN A 218 -22.31 9.90 -13.03
C ASN A 218 -21.33 10.95 -12.45
N GLU A 219 -21.84 11.83 -11.60
CA GLU A 219 -21.01 12.77 -10.84
C GLU A 219 -20.31 12.04 -9.69
N SER A 220 -19.07 11.60 -9.91
CA SER A 220 -18.23 10.98 -8.88
C SER A 220 -16.78 11.41 -9.07
N SER A 221 -16.14 11.84 -7.99
CA SER A 221 -14.73 12.22 -8.00
C SER A 221 -13.76 11.04 -7.90
N GLY A 222 -14.23 9.87 -7.43
CA GLY A 222 -13.39 8.72 -7.14
C GLY A 222 -12.58 8.81 -5.84
N MET A 223 -12.68 9.90 -5.07
CA MET A 223 -11.90 10.13 -3.84
C MET A 223 -12.00 8.98 -2.84
N SER A 224 -13.19 8.41 -2.64
CA SER A 224 -13.36 7.29 -1.69
C SER A 224 -12.59 6.05 -2.12
N ALA A 225 -12.57 5.75 -3.42
CA ALA A 225 -11.83 4.62 -3.96
C ALA A 225 -10.33 4.79 -3.78
N VAL A 226 -9.80 5.96 -4.13
CA VAL A 226 -8.37 6.28 -3.96
C VAL A 226 -7.99 6.24 -2.47
N ALA A 227 -8.81 6.78 -1.58
CA ALA A 227 -8.57 6.74 -0.14
C ALA A 227 -8.56 5.30 0.40
N ILE A 228 -9.51 4.45 -0.02
CA ILE A 228 -9.57 3.04 0.40
C ILE A 228 -8.35 2.27 -0.12
N ALA A 229 -8.01 2.43 -1.40
CA ALA A 229 -6.84 1.77 -1.99
C ALA A 229 -5.55 2.17 -1.25
N ASN A 230 -5.37 3.46 -0.97
CA ASN A 230 -4.21 3.97 -0.25
C ASN A 230 -4.13 3.44 1.18
N GLN A 231 -5.24 3.44 1.92
CA GLN A 231 -5.29 2.93 3.29
C GLN A 231 -5.11 1.41 3.36
N ALA A 232 -5.55 0.65 2.36
CA ALA A 232 -5.29 -0.78 2.25
C ALA A 232 -3.79 -1.04 1.98
N TYR A 233 -3.17 -0.27 1.08
CA TYR A 233 -1.73 -0.34 0.83
C TYR A 233 -0.91 -0.06 2.10
N TYR A 234 -1.24 1.00 2.85
CA TYR A 234 -0.57 1.33 4.12
C TYR A 234 -0.66 0.21 5.16
N ARG A 235 -1.67 -0.65 5.08
CA ARG A 235 -1.86 -1.83 5.94
C ARG A 235 -1.20 -3.10 5.38
N GLY A 236 -0.36 -2.96 4.35
CA GLY A 236 0.42 -4.06 3.76
C GLY A 236 -0.34 -4.93 2.76
N ALA A 237 -1.52 -4.52 2.31
CA ALA A 237 -2.25 -5.25 1.27
C ALA A 237 -1.61 -5.07 -0.12
N ARG A 238 -1.64 -6.11 -0.95
CA ARG A 238 -1.40 -6.00 -2.38
C ARG A 238 -2.67 -5.47 -3.04
N VAL A 239 -2.67 -4.18 -3.35
CA VAL A 239 -3.85 -3.46 -3.84
C VAL A 239 -3.75 -3.24 -5.34
N VAL A 240 -4.87 -3.37 -6.03
CA VAL A 240 -5.08 -2.83 -7.38
C VAL A 240 -6.34 -1.98 -7.39
N LEU A 241 -6.29 -0.83 -8.03
CA LEU A 241 -7.44 0.05 -8.26
C LEU A 241 -7.94 -0.14 -9.70
N TRP A 242 -9.13 -0.72 -9.86
CA TRP A 242 -9.84 -0.71 -11.14
C TRP A 242 -10.59 0.62 -11.23
N ALA A 243 -10.08 1.49 -12.10
CA ALA A 243 -10.47 2.89 -12.14
C ALA A 243 -11.35 3.22 -13.34
N GLY A 244 -12.60 3.62 -13.08
CA GLY A 244 -13.41 4.39 -14.01
C GLY A 244 -12.89 5.84 -14.12
N SER A 245 -13.76 6.78 -14.47
CA SER A 245 -13.39 8.20 -14.50
C SER A 245 -13.09 8.72 -13.10
N LEU A 246 -11.87 9.26 -12.89
CA LEU A 246 -11.42 9.86 -11.64
C LEU A 246 -11.19 11.36 -11.85
N GLN A 247 -11.50 12.17 -10.84
CA GLN A 247 -11.21 13.61 -10.77
C GLN A 247 -10.07 13.94 -9.79
N VAL A 248 -9.47 12.90 -9.18
CA VAL A 248 -8.37 13.03 -8.24
C VAL A 248 -7.19 12.15 -8.69
N PRO A 249 -5.95 12.57 -8.41
CA PRO A 249 -4.79 11.77 -8.74
C PRO A 249 -4.76 10.48 -7.91
N VAL A 250 -4.26 9.42 -8.53
CA VAL A 250 -3.94 8.16 -7.84
C VAL A 250 -2.48 8.19 -7.43
N PRO A 251 -2.13 7.83 -6.18
CA PRO A 251 -0.75 7.70 -5.76
C PRO A 251 0.05 6.75 -6.66
N SER A 252 1.31 7.09 -6.95
CA SER A 252 2.18 6.33 -7.87
C SER A 252 2.41 4.88 -7.45
N TRP A 253 2.29 4.56 -6.16
CA TRP A 253 2.44 3.21 -5.61
C TRP A 253 1.20 2.32 -5.72
N ILE A 254 0.08 2.83 -6.24
CA ILE A 254 -1.15 2.06 -6.46
C ILE A 254 -1.25 1.67 -7.93
N PRO A 255 -1.14 0.38 -8.29
CA PRO A 255 -1.42 -0.09 -9.64
C PRO A 255 -2.86 0.21 -10.06
N VAL A 256 -3.03 0.67 -11.30
CA VAL A 256 -4.33 1.05 -11.86
C VAL A 256 -4.66 0.22 -13.09
N GLU A 257 -5.86 -0.36 -13.12
CA GLU A 257 -6.47 -0.99 -14.29
C GLU A 257 -7.67 -0.14 -14.74
N PRO A 258 -7.63 0.48 -15.91
CA PRO A 258 -8.69 1.37 -16.34
C PRO A 258 -9.91 0.62 -16.90
N TRP A 259 -11.09 1.18 -16.72
CA TRP A 259 -12.34 0.78 -17.36
C TRP A 259 -13.21 2.01 -17.67
N ARG A 260 -14.20 1.90 -18.54
CA ARG A 260 -15.06 3.02 -18.93
C ARG A 260 -16.52 2.79 -18.57
N GLY A 261 -17.22 1.92 -19.32
CA GLY A 261 -18.62 1.60 -19.09
C GLY A 261 -18.81 0.29 -18.34
N VAL A 262 -20.05 -0.01 -17.97
CA VAL A 262 -20.40 -1.21 -17.19
C VAL A 262 -20.01 -2.50 -17.92
N GLU A 263 -20.16 -2.57 -19.24
CA GLU A 263 -19.79 -3.76 -20.03
C GLU A 263 -18.28 -4.00 -20.03
N GLU A 264 -17.48 -2.93 -20.13
CA GLU A 264 -16.02 -3.02 -20.09
C GLU A 264 -15.53 -3.45 -18.69
N LEU A 265 -16.18 -2.96 -17.61
CA LEU A 265 -15.92 -3.43 -16.26
C LEU A 265 -16.24 -4.92 -16.08
N LEU A 266 -17.34 -5.39 -16.60
CA LEU A 266 -17.69 -6.81 -16.54
C LEU A 266 -16.71 -7.66 -17.35
N SER A 267 -16.30 -7.20 -18.54
CA SER A 267 -15.26 -7.85 -19.35
C SER A 267 -13.93 -7.93 -18.59
N LEU A 268 -13.50 -6.84 -17.95
CA LEU A 268 -12.31 -6.80 -17.09
C LEU A 268 -12.44 -7.82 -15.94
N ALA A 269 -13.60 -7.87 -15.28
CA ALA A 269 -13.84 -8.80 -14.19
C ALA A 269 -13.70 -10.26 -14.63
N HIS A 270 -14.23 -10.62 -15.79
CA HIS A 270 -14.07 -11.96 -16.36
C HIS A 270 -12.61 -12.25 -16.74
N HIS A 271 -11.93 -11.29 -17.33
CA HIS A 271 -10.52 -11.44 -17.69
C HIS A 271 -9.64 -11.63 -16.46
N ARG A 272 -9.90 -10.90 -15.39
CA ARG A 272 -9.19 -10.92 -14.10
C ARG A 272 -9.83 -11.86 -13.05
N ARG A 273 -10.68 -12.83 -13.47
CA ARG A 273 -11.37 -13.74 -12.54
C ARG A 273 -10.46 -14.45 -11.53
N ALA A 274 -9.24 -14.81 -11.94
CA ALA A 274 -8.27 -15.45 -11.06
C ALA A 274 -7.76 -14.53 -9.96
N GLU A 275 -7.68 -13.22 -10.21
CA GLU A 275 -7.35 -12.19 -9.21
C GLU A 275 -8.52 -12.01 -8.22
N LEU A 276 -9.74 -11.86 -8.73
CA LEU A 276 -10.95 -11.76 -7.91
C LEU A 276 -11.13 -12.98 -7.00
N ALA A 277 -10.87 -14.19 -7.51
CA ALA A 277 -10.98 -15.42 -6.74
C ALA A 277 -9.97 -15.53 -5.58
N ARG A 278 -8.80 -14.85 -5.68
CA ARG A 278 -7.78 -14.81 -4.62
C ARG A 278 -7.92 -13.62 -3.68
N ALA A 279 -8.73 -12.62 -4.06
CA ALA A 279 -8.89 -11.41 -3.28
C ALA A 279 -9.45 -11.71 -1.89
N ALA A 280 -8.86 -11.10 -0.87
CA ALA A 280 -9.44 -11.11 0.48
C ALA A 280 -10.65 -10.18 0.57
N ALA A 281 -10.65 -9.10 -0.24
CA ALA A 281 -11.79 -8.19 -0.37
C ALA A 281 -11.87 -7.58 -1.77
N VAL A 282 -13.11 -7.40 -2.23
CA VAL A 282 -13.48 -6.61 -3.41
C VAL A 282 -14.36 -5.46 -2.91
N ILE A 283 -13.87 -4.22 -3.00
CA ILE A 283 -14.51 -3.03 -2.44
C ILE A 283 -14.94 -2.14 -3.60
N VAL A 284 -16.23 -1.83 -3.68
CA VAL A 284 -16.86 -1.24 -4.87
C VAL A 284 -17.50 0.12 -4.58
N PRO A 285 -16.70 1.19 -4.32
CA PRO A 285 -17.22 2.56 -4.22
C PRO A 285 -17.46 3.23 -5.59
N ALA A 286 -17.48 2.46 -6.68
CA ALA A 286 -17.74 2.96 -8.02
C ALA A 286 -19.15 3.51 -8.16
N ALA A 287 -19.29 4.63 -8.88
CA ALA A 287 -20.58 5.12 -9.35
C ALA A 287 -20.92 4.42 -10.68
N LEU A 288 -21.50 3.23 -10.55
CA LEU A 288 -21.93 2.40 -11.68
C LEU A 288 -23.17 3.00 -12.35
N SER A 289 -23.25 2.84 -13.68
CA SER A 289 -24.43 3.25 -14.44
C SER A 289 -25.56 2.24 -14.26
N ASP A 290 -26.77 2.72 -13.92
CA ASP A 290 -28.00 1.89 -13.95
C ASP A 290 -28.52 1.71 -15.37
N PHE A 291 -28.09 2.56 -16.30
CA PHE A 291 -28.48 2.53 -17.71
C PHE A 291 -27.26 2.63 -18.60
N THR A 292 -27.30 1.91 -19.71
CA THR A 292 -26.33 1.96 -20.81
C THR A 292 -27.02 2.33 -22.12
N LEU A 293 -26.24 2.58 -23.15
CA LEU A 293 -26.76 2.89 -24.49
C LEU A 293 -25.88 2.26 -25.56
N GLU A 294 -26.48 2.01 -26.72
CA GLU A 294 -25.73 1.55 -27.88
C GLU A 294 -24.85 2.68 -28.41
N ARG A 295 -23.52 2.42 -28.44
CA ARG A 295 -22.54 3.39 -28.93
C ARG A 295 -22.67 3.56 -30.45
N ARG A 296 -22.83 4.80 -30.92
CA ARG A 296 -22.79 5.11 -32.36
C ARG A 296 -21.35 5.21 -32.86
N PRO A 297 -21.02 4.64 -34.03
CA PRO A 297 -19.68 4.75 -34.59
C PRO A 297 -19.39 6.18 -35.04
N GLY A 298 -18.14 6.63 -34.89
CA GLY A 298 -17.71 7.95 -35.27
C GLY A 298 -18.24 9.06 -34.35
N LYS A 299 -18.18 10.30 -34.80
CA LYS A 299 -18.75 11.48 -34.12
C LYS A 299 -20.06 11.84 -34.77
N ILE A 300 -21.14 11.98 -34.02
CA ILE A 300 -22.44 12.43 -34.51
C ILE A 300 -22.33 13.91 -34.94
N PRO A 301 -22.61 14.25 -36.22
CA PRO A 301 -22.52 15.64 -36.71
C PRO A 301 -23.62 16.49 -36.06
N SER A 302 -23.26 17.53 -35.33
CA SER A 302 -24.24 18.43 -34.67
C SER A 302 -25.02 19.30 -35.66
N ARG A 303 -24.49 19.52 -36.89
CA ARG A 303 -25.14 20.36 -37.91
C ARG A 303 -26.32 19.63 -38.61
N GLU A 304 -26.40 18.32 -38.49
CA GLU A 304 -27.43 17.48 -39.12
C GLU A 304 -28.62 17.20 -38.16
N HIS A 305 -28.52 17.63 -36.90
CA HIS A 305 -29.50 17.34 -35.87
C HIS A 305 -29.77 18.57 -34.99
N GLU A 306 -30.99 19.07 -34.95
CA GLU A 306 -31.41 20.07 -33.97
C GLU A 306 -31.55 19.49 -32.58
N THR A 307 -31.91 18.19 -32.47
CA THR A 307 -32.06 17.44 -31.23
C THR A 307 -31.38 16.11 -31.34
N LEU A 308 -30.82 15.63 -30.24
CA LEU A 308 -30.26 14.26 -30.12
C LEU A 308 -31.03 13.48 -29.06
N THR A 309 -31.83 12.52 -29.53
CA THR A 309 -32.53 11.59 -28.60
C THR A 309 -31.65 10.39 -28.29
N LEU A 310 -31.49 10.09 -27.00
CA LEU A 310 -30.76 8.92 -26.51
C LEU A 310 -31.75 7.91 -25.93
N THR A 311 -31.67 6.66 -26.38
CA THR A 311 -32.42 5.55 -25.80
C THR A 311 -31.52 4.81 -24.82
N LEU A 312 -31.86 4.89 -23.54
CA LEU A 312 -31.14 4.22 -22.47
C LEU A 312 -31.79 2.88 -22.17
N GLN A 313 -30.97 1.84 -22.04
CA GLN A 313 -31.38 0.50 -21.66
C GLN A 313 -30.84 0.17 -20.26
N ARG A 314 -31.51 -0.71 -19.51
CA ARG A 314 -31.03 -1.12 -18.19
C ARG A 314 -29.68 -1.80 -18.31
N ALA A 315 -28.69 -1.31 -17.56
CA ALA A 315 -27.35 -1.89 -17.52
C ALA A 315 -27.35 -3.26 -16.82
N PRO A 316 -26.43 -4.16 -17.20
CA PRO A 316 -26.21 -5.40 -16.47
C PRO A 316 -25.80 -5.14 -15.00
N LYS A 317 -26.23 -6.00 -14.09
CA LYS A 317 -25.89 -5.87 -12.67
C LYS A 317 -24.47 -6.36 -12.40
N VAL A 318 -23.61 -5.46 -11.97
CA VAL A 318 -22.18 -5.72 -11.72
C VAL A 318 -21.93 -6.47 -10.41
N LEU A 319 -22.55 -6.06 -9.31
CA LEU A 319 -22.26 -6.62 -7.98
C LEU A 319 -22.55 -8.12 -7.84
N PRO A 320 -23.70 -8.66 -8.33
CA PRO A 320 -23.93 -10.11 -8.32
C PRO A 320 -22.89 -10.89 -9.11
N GLU A 321 -22.41 -10.35 -10.25
CA GLU A 321 -21.38 -10.97 -11.05
C GLU A 321 -20.01 -10.95 -10.34
N LEU A 322 -19.65 -9.84 -9.70
CA LEU A 322 -18.45 -9.77 -8.85
C LEU A 322 -18.51 -10.77 -7.70
N ARG A 323 -19.69 -10.97 -7.06
CA ARG A 323 -19.86 -11.99 -6.02
C ARG A 323 -19.62 -13.40 -6.54
N ARG A 324 -20.07 -13.68 -7.77
CA ARG A 324 -19.85 -14.97 -8.42
C ARG A 324 -18.35 -15.22 -8.73
N LEU A 325 -17.63 -14.20 -9.16
CA LEU A 325 -16.20 -14.26 -9.50
C LEU A 325 -15.29 -14.19 -8.27
N ALA A 326 -15.74 -13.59 -7.18
CA ALA A 326 -15.05 -13.50 -5.89
C ALA A 326 -15.88 -14.23 -4.81
N PRO A 327 -15.90 -15.58 -4.82
CA PRO A 327 -16.70 -16.34 -3.85
C PRO A 327 -16.15 -16.18 -2.43
N ARG A 328 -17.01 -16.44 -1.42
CA ARG A 328 -16.54 -16.48 -0.03
C ARG A 328 -15.36 -17.45 0.11
N PRO A 329 -14.34 -17.13 0.92
CA PRO A 329 -14.34 -16.13 2.00
C PRO A 329 -14.03 -14.68 1.59
N ALA A 330 -13.84 -14.36 0.30
CA ALA A 330 -13.64 -12.98 -0.14
C ALA A 330 -14.79 -12.07 0.33
N ARG A 331 -14.46 -10.90 0.88
CA ARG A 331 -15.44 -9.92 1.31
C ARG A 331 -15.83 -9.01 0.15
N LEU A 332 -17.12 -9.02 -0.21
CA LEU A 332 -17.66 -8.04 -1.14
C LEU A 332 -18.25 -6.88 -0.35
N VAL A 333 -17.74 -5.67 -0.60
CA VAL A 333 -18.16 -4.42 0.03
C VAL A 333 -18.85 -3.56 -1.01
N ALA A 334 -20.17 -3.40 -0.90
CA ALA A 334 -20.97 -2.59 -1.81
C ALA A 334 -21.19 -1.18 -1.26
N PHE A 335 -21.33 -0.21 -2.15
CA PHE A 335 -21.69 1.16 -1.79
C PHE A 335 -23.07 1.51 -2.34
N LYS A 336 -23.89 2.15 -1.51
CA LYS A 336 -25.20 2.68 -1.89
C LYS A 336 -25.20 4.19 -1.67
N LEU A 337 -25.49 4.91 -2.72
CA LEU A 337 -25.72 6.36 -2.66
C LEU A 337 -27.21 6.62 -2.76
N ASP A 338 -27.74 7.49 -1.90
CA ASP A 338 -29.12 8.00 -1.99
C ASP A 338 -29.18 9.43 -1.47
N THR A 339 -30.30 10.11 -1.65
CA THR A 339 -30.49 11.51 -1.29
C THR A 339 -31.65 11.69 -0.33
N GLY A 340 -31.48 12.51 0.71
CA GLY A 340 -32.57 12.95 1.59
C GLY A 340 -33.25 11.83 2.38
N ARG A 341 -32.56 10.71 2.62
CA ARG A 341 -33.07 9.56 3.37
C ARG A 341 -32.75 9.66 4.85
N SER A 342 -33.69 9.20 5.66
CA SER A 342 -33.44 8.96 7.09
C SER A 342 -32.44 7.79 7.29
N ALA A 343 -31.85 7.70 8.48
CA ALA A 343 -30.95 6.61 8.83
C ALA A 343 -31.60 5.23 8.69
N THR A 344 -32.89 5.10 9.03
CA THR A 344 -33.65 3.83 8.94
C THR A 344 -33.90 3.46 7.48
N GLU A 345 -34.21 4.43 6.62
CA GLU A 345 -34.39 4.16 5.19
C GLU A 345 -33.08 3.75 4.53
N LEU A 346 -31.95 4.42 4.84
CA LEU A 346 -30.62 4.05 4.34
C LEU A 346 -30.24 2.64 4.79
N GLU A 347 -30.56 2.26 6.02
CA GLU A 347 -30.35 0.91 6.54
C GLU A 347 -31.14 -0.13 5.76
N SER A 348 -32.45 0.12 5.56
CA SER A 348 -33.33 -0.77 4.77
C SER A 348 -32.83 -0.94 3.33
N LEU A 349 -32.44 0.16 2.68
CA LEU A 349 -31.86 0.13 1.34
C LEU A 349 -30.53 -0.64 1.29
N GLY A 350 -29.70 -0.51 2.32
CA GLY A 350 -28.44 -1.23 2.44
C GLY A 350 -28.66 -2.73 2.62
N HIS A 351 -29.60 -3.16 3.46
CA HIS A 351 -29.95 -4.58 3.62
C HIS A 351 -30.53 -5.17 2.34
N ALA A 352 -31.43 -4.46 1.66
CA ALA A 352 -31.97 -4.90 0.37
C ALA A 352 -30.86 -5.08 -0.67
N LEU A 353 -29.88 -4.15 -0.72
CA LEU A 353 -28.72 -4.29 -1.60
C LEU A 353 -27.85 -5.50 -1.25
N ALA A 354 -27.63 -5.77 0.04
CA ALA A 354 -26.88 -6.94 0.49
C ALA A 354 -27.55 -8.25 0.06
N GLU A 355 -28.86 -8.35 0.20
CA GLU A 355 -29.65 -9.51 -0.22
C GLU A 355 -29.63 -9.70 -1.74
N GLU A 356 -29.86 -8.61 -2.51
CA GLU A 356 -29.86 -8.65 -3.98
C GLU A 356 -28.49 -9.06 -4.56
N THR A 357 -27.38 -8.59 -3.94
CA THR A 357 -26.06 -8.70 -4.53
C THR A 357 -25.15 -9.73 -3.89
N GLY A 358 -25.52 -10.25 -2.71
CA GLY A 358 -24.68 -11.11 -1.91
C GLY A 358 -23.47 -10.37 -1.27
N ALA A 359 -23.51 -9.03 -1.20
CA ALA A 359 -22.50 -8.25 -0.52
C ALA A 359 -22.45 -8.59 0.98
N ASP A 360 -21.22 -8.68 1.52
CA ASP A 360 -21.05 -8.95 2.95
C ASP A 360 -21.12 -7.65 3.77
N TRP A 361 -20.63 -6.55 3.20
CA TRP A 361 -20.66 -5.23 3.81
C TRP A 361 -21.35 -4.24 2.88
N VAL A 362 -22.15 -3.34 3.45
CA VAL A 362 -22.72 -2.23 2.70
C VAL A 362 -22.36 -0.91 3.36
N VAL A 363 -21.95 0.05 2.54
CA VAL A 363 -21.68 1.43 2.93
C VAL A 363 -22.74 2.30 2.27
N ALA A 364 -23.65 2.86 3.04
CA ALA A 364 -24.68 3.76 2.55
C ALA A 364 -24.31 5.21 2.83
N ASN A 365 -24.19 6.01 1.76
CA ASN A 365 -23.76 7.41 1.81
C ASN A 365 -24.91 8.33 1.39
N ASP A 366 -24.94 9.53 1.99
CA ASP A 366 -25.75 10.63 1.47
C ASP A 366 -25.00 11.31 0.30
N ALA A 367 -25.74 11.56 -0.80
CA ALA A 367 -25.22 12.27 -1.97
C ALA A 367 -24.72 13.71 -1.65
N ALA A 368 -25.17 14.33 -0.57
CA ALA A 368 -24.69 15.62 -0.11
C ALA A 368 -23.16 15.66 0.16
N THR A 369 -22.53 14.51 0.35
CA THR A 369 -21.08 14.37 0.55
C THR A 369 -20.33 13.98 -0.73
N MET A 370 -21.02 13.83 -1.85
CA MET A 370 -20.41 13.51 -3.14
C MET A 370 -19.50 14.65 -3.59
N GLY A 371 -18.32 14.30 -4.13
CA GLY A 371 -17.31 15.29 -4.56
C GLY A 371 -16.58 16.01 -3.42
N ARG A 372 -16.99 15.88 -2.15
CA ARG A 372 -16.35 16.54 -1.00
C ARG A 372 -15.23 15.69 -0.40
N PRO A 373 -14.24 16.29 0.28
CA PRO A 373 -13.16 15.56 0.96
C PRO A 373 -13.64 14.77 2.18
N GLU A 374 -14.79 15.14 2.74
CA GLU A 374 -15.42 14.48 3.88
C GLU A 374 -16.52 13.54 3.44
N THR A 375 -16.89 12.60 4.33
CA THR A 375 -18.02 11.70 4.16
C THR A 375 -18.83 11.59 5.45
N ASN A 376 -20.10 11.21 5.29
CA ASN A 376 -20.98 10.78 6.35
C ASN A 376 -21.64 9.49 5.88
N ALA A 377 -21.09 8.35 6.30
CA ALA A 377 -21.46 7.04 5.80
C ALA A 377 -22.01 6.14 6.90
N LEU A 378 -23.11 5.46 6.62
CA LEU A 378 -23.65 4.39 7.43
C LEU A 378 -23.02 3.07 6.96
N VAL A 379 -22.25 2.42 7.83
CA VAL A 379 -21.62 1.13 7.55
C VAL A 379 -22.50 0.02 8.17
N LEU A 380 -22.87 -0.94 7.33
CA LEU A 380 -23.67 -2.11 7.68
C LEU A 380 -22.77 -3.35 7.57
N PRO A 381 -22.32 -3.92 8.71
CA PRO A 381 -21.53 -5.14 8.72
C PRO A 381 -22.41 -6.38 8.49
N PRO A 382 -21.82 -7.54 8.14
CA PRO A 382 -22.57 -8.80 7.99
C PRO A 382 -23.20 -9.29 9.30
N ALA A 383 -22.64 -8.88 10.43
CA ALA A 383 -23.17 -9.15 11.76
C ALA A 383 -22.86 -7.99 12.71
N GLY A 384 -23.75 -7.72 13.65
CA GLY A 384 -23.60 -6.66 14.63
C GLY A 384 -24.29 -5.34 14.25
N PRO A 385 -24.15 -4.30 15.08
CA PRO A 385 -24.87 -3.05 14.90
C PRO A 385 -24.28 -2.22 13.76
N ARG A 386 -25.17 -1.49 13.08
CA ARG A 386 -24.78 -0.44 12.14
C ARG A 386 -23.93 0.64 12.82
N ARG A 387 -23.06 1.28 12.03
CA ARG A 387 -22.16 2.32 12.54
C ARG A 387 -22.07 3.50 11.58
N TRP A 388 -22.20 4.71 12.13
CA TRP A 388 -21.88 5.94 11.39
C TRP A 388 -20.39 6.23 11.47
N ILE A 389 -19.78 6.49 10.30
CA ILE A 389 -18.43 7.03 10.20
C ILE A 389 -18.51 8.39 9.51
N ARG A 390 -18.06 9.42 10.22
CA ARG A 390 -18.03 10.81 9.75
C ARG A 390 -16.61 11.32 9.73
N GLY A 391 -16.32 12.26 8.81
CA GLY A 391 -15.04 12.94 8.72
C GLY A 391 -14.33 12.76 7.39
N PRO A 392 -13.01 13.04 7.32
CA PRO A 392 -12.23 12.91 6.10
C PRO A 392 -12.30 11.50 5.48
N LYS A 393 -12.37 11.42 4.15
CA LYS A 393 -12.46 10.13 3.44
C LYS A 393 -11.28 9.20 3.71
N ALA A 394 -10.09 9.75 3.98
CA ALA A 394 -8.93 8.95 4.39
C ALA A 394 -9.13 8.28 5.76
N GLU A 395 -9.72 9.00 6.72
CA GLU A 395 -10.04 8.46 8.05
C GLU A 395 -11.18 7.45 7.99
N PHE A 396 -12.22 7.75 7.20
CA PHE A 396 -13.31 6.81 6.91
C PHE A 396 -12.76 5.50 6.33
N ALA A 397 -11.92 5.57 5.30
CA ALA A 397 -11.31 4.41 4.65
C ALA A 397 -10.50 3.57 5.64
N GLY A 398 -9.73 4.23 6.52
CA GLY A 398 -8.98 3.57 7.59
C GLY A 398 -9.89 2.80 8.54
N LYS A 399 -10.94 3.43 9.06
CA LYS A 399 -11.91 2.82 9.99
C LYS A 399 -12.67 1.66 9.33
N LEU A 400 -13.10 1.80 8.07
CA LEU A 400 -13.75 0.74 7.32
C LEU A 400 -12.86 -0.49 7.18
N LEU A 401 -11.59 -0.30 6.81
CA LEU A 401 -10.64 -1.38 6.67
C LEU A 401 -10.28 -2.03 8.01
N ASP A 402 -10.24 -1.26 9.11
CA ASP A 402 -10.02 -1.79 10.45
C ASP A 402 -11.20 -2.67 10.90
N ASP A 403 -12.43 -2.29 10.57
CA ASP A 403 -13.62 -3.06 10.88
C ASP A 403 -13.66 -4.39 10.09
N ILE A 404 -13.45 -4.35 8.77
CA ILE A 404 -13.39 -5.53 7.91
C ILE A 404 -12.20 -6.43 8.32
N GLY A 405 -11.05 -5.84 8.63
CA GLY A 405 -9.85 -6.57 9.04
C GLY A 405 -10.03 -7.34 10.34
N ARG A 406 -10.77 -6.79 11.31
CA ARG A 406 -11.11 -7.52 12.55
C ARG A 406 -11.95 -8.76 12.26
N GLU A 407 -12.92 -8.66 11.36
CA GLU A 407 -13.72 -9.80 10.93
C GLU A 407 -12.87 -10.87 10.24
N LEU A 408 -11.96 -10.48 9.33
CA LEU A 408 -11.04 -11.40 8.66
C LEU A 408 -10.14 -12.15 9.66
N SER A 409 -9.71 -11.50 10.73
CA SER A 409 -8.91 -12.13 11.79
C SER A 409 -9.70 -13.17 12.57
N ASN A 410 -10.96 -12.90 12.88
CA ASN A 410 -11.83 -13.82 13.61
C ASN A 410 -12.09 -15.10 12.80
N LEU A 411 -12.32 -14.99 11.50
CA LEU A 411 -12.51 -16.14 10.61
C LEU A 411 -11.27 -17.05 10.52
N THR A 412 -10.07 -16.45 10.56
CA THR A 412 -8.82 -17.24 10.54
C THR A 412 -8.54 -17.91 11.89
N ALA A 413 -9.07 -17.40 12.99
CA ALA A 413 -8.95 -17.98 14.32
C ALA A 413 -9.90 -19.18 14.54
N GLU A 414 -11.07 -19.18 13.87
CA GLU A 414 -12.08 -20.24 13.97
C GLU A 414 -11.77 -21.50 13.15
N VAL A 415 -10.78 -21.46 12.23
CA VAL A 415 -10.32 -22.66 11.52
C VAL A 415 -9.44 -23.47 12.50
N PRO A 416 -9.89 -24.65 12.99
CA PRO A 416 -9.08 -25.45 13.91
C PRO A 416 -7.74 -25.79 13.27
N ARG A 417 -6.63 -25.56 13.98
CA ARG A 417 -5.27 -25.98 13.58
C ARG A 417 -5.13 -27.51 13.66
N ASN A 418 -6.02 -28.24 13.00
CA ASN A 418 -5.98 -29.68 12.90
C ASN A 418 -5.31 -30.14 11.61
N VAL A 419 -4.07 -29.68 11.39
CA VAL A 419 -3.14 -30.38 10.51
C VAL A 419 -1.94 -30.76 11.37
N ALA A 420 -1.98 -32.00 11.88
CA ALA A 420 -0.86 -32.60 12.57
C ALA A 420 0.43 -32.45 11.75
N ARG A 421 1.41 -31.72 12.29
CA ARG A 421 2.75 -31.68 11.69
C ARG A 421 3.23 -33.10 11.47
N PRO A 422 3.69 -33.52 10.28
CA PRO A 422 4.26 -34.84 10.10
C PRO A 422 5.46 -34.97 11.06
N ARG A 423 5.40 -35.98 11.93
CA ARG A 423 6.49 -36.30 12.86
C ARG A 423 7.77 -36.53 12.03
N ARG A 424 8.76 -35.67 12.22
CA ARG A 424 10.10 -35.87 11.68
C ARG A 424 10.60 -37.22 12.22
N ARG A 425 10.82 -38.19 11.33
CA ARG A 425 11.49 -39.44 11.67
C ARG A 425 12.91 -39.12 12.19
N PRO A 426 13.33 -39.67 13.31
CA PRO A 426 14.69 -39.49 13.78
C PRO A 426 15.68 -40.09 12.77
N PRO A 427 16.90 -39.52 12.63
CA PRO A 427 17.90 -40.02 11.70
C PRO A 427 18.32 -41.47 12.13
N ARG A 428 18.29 -42.39 11.17
CA ARG A 428 18.79 -43.77 11.38
C ARG A 428 20.27 -43.70 11.81
N ARG A 429 20.58 -44.22 12.99
CA ARG A 429 21.96 -44.43 13.42
C ARG A 429 22.67 -45.33 12.41
N ARG A 430 23.72 -44.82 11.78
CA ARG A 430 24.68 -45.62 11.01
C ARG A 430 25.43 -46.54 12.02
N THR A 431 25.22 -47.82 11.93
CA THR A 431 26.06 -48.83 12.62
C THR A 431 27.47 -48.75 12.05
N ALA A 432 28.42 -48.43 12.91
CA ALA A 432 29.85 -48.47 12.60
C ALA A 432 30.26 -49.92 12.29
N ARG A 433 30.73 -50.16 11.06
CA ARG A 433 31.43 -51.40 10.72
C ARG A 433 32.78 -51.44 11.44
N ARG A 434 32.97 -52.44 12.32
CA ARG A 434 34.26 -52.78 12.91
C ARG A 434 35.26 -53.11 11.79
N ALA A 435 36.37 -52.42 11.78
CA ALA A 435 37.55 -52.81 10.99
C ALA A 435 38.26 -53.99 11.69
N HIS A 436 38.48 -55.04 10.94
CA HIS A 436 39.40 -56.14 11.34
C HIS A 436 40.86 -55.69 11.14
N PRO A 437 41.77 -56.03 12.05
CA PRO A 437 43.18 -55.81 11.87
C PRO A 437 43.78 -56.89 10.91
N ARG A 438 44.54 -56.41 9.91
CA ARG A 438 45.44 -57.32 9.15
C ARG A 438 46.73 -57.46 9.92
N VAL A 439 47.00 -58.71 10.25
CA VAL A 439 48.33 -59.23 10.72
C VAL A 439 49.22 -59.49 9.50
N GLY A 440 50.44 -59.03 9.52
CA GLY A 440 51.75 -59.53 9.18
C GLY A 440 52.01 -60.12 7.79
N ALA A 441 52.98 -59.58 7.11
CA ALA A 441 54.29 -60.07 6.76
C ALA A 441 55.07 -58.99 6.02
#